data_8b0da1cd27348e0427ced2ea3658ec33
#
_entry.id   8b0da1cd27348e0427ced2ea3658ec33
#
_cell.length_a   1.000
_cell.length_b   1.000
_cell.length_c   1.000
_cell.angle_alpha   90.00
_cell.angle_beta   90.00
_cell.angle_gamma   90.00
#
_symmetry.space_group_name_H-M   'P 1'
#
loop_
_entity.id
_entity.type
_entity.pdbx_description
1 polymer ?
#
loop_
_entity_poly.entity_id
_entity_poly.type
_entity_poly.pdbx_seq_one_letter_code
_entity_poly.pdbx_strand_id
1 'polypeptide(L)'
;MRLRPTQAVNIATHADGTMGVDRYHYAVYAKRDLAVDTPVVTAIPKAACLSARTCSVAETLKAARLGGGLALNIAILHERSLGERSRWAGYFAVLPAKGERTLPMFWTEQQLQTLQGTDLLKHVTDDATCMAEDFQENVVDGLCVSHPRDFPPGTHTLEAYMEAASLAASRAFFIGDECGEALVPWADMFNHKTDGEHVHVLGADDEDADEDEHEVDGEEETSESEEEESEEEGESEEEEADEEESTDTEEIIEPPSGSLVIHVCAAAAKGVELFNTF
;
A
#
# COMPACT_ATOMS: atom_id res chain seq x y z
N MET A 1 -13.52 7.71 -13.28
CA MET A 1 -12.54 8.81 -13.08
C MET A 1 -11.17 8.23 -13.39
N ARG A 2 -10.35 8.88 -14.22
CA ARG A 2 -8.98 8.36 -14.49
C ARG A 2 -8.05 9.06 -13.51
N LEU A 3 -7.46 8.30 -12.59
CA LEU A 3 -6.33 8.77 -11.81
C LEU A 3 -5.18 9.03 -12.78
N ARG A 4 -4.52 10.17 -12.66
CA ARG A 4 -3.35 10.51 -13.48
C ARG A 4 -2.17 10.72 -12.52
N PRO A 5 -1.13 9.88 -12.58
CA PRO A 5 0.13 10.22 -11.94
C PRO A 5 0.68 11.48 -12.62
N THR A 6 1.46 12.24 -11.89
CA THR A 6 2.23 13.34 -12.47
C THR A 6 3.24 12.77 -13.47
N GLN A 7 3.84 13.63 -14.28
CA GLN A 7 4.93 13.19 -15.18
C GLN A 7 6.22 12.79 -14.41
N ALA A 8 6.22 12.98 -13.10
CA ALA A 8 7.38 12.74 -12.24
C ALA A 8 7.78 11.26 -12.09
N VAL A 9 6.83 10.32 -12.26
CA VAL A 9 7.07 8.90 -12.00
C VAL A 9 6.71 7.99 -13.16
N ASN A 10 7.31 6.81 -13.17
CA ASN A 10 7.01 5.71 -14.07
C ASN A 10 6.82 4.42 -13.27
N ILE A 11 5.85 3.60 -13.66
CA ILE A 11 5.67 2.27 -13.11
C ILE A 11 6.33 1.27 -14.05
N ALA A 12 7.19 0.43 -13.53
CA ALA A 12 7.84 -0.64 -14.26
C ALA A 12 7.73 -1.95 -13.48
N THR A 13 7.80 -3.06 -14.18
CA THR A 13 7.99 -4.37 -13.55
C THR A 13 9.45 -4.54 -13.20
N HIS A 14 9.77 -5.05 -12.02
CA HIS A 14 11.13 -5.43 -11.65
C HIS A 14 11.69 -6.41 -12.69
N ALA A 15 12.71 -5.99 -13.40
CA ALA A 15 13.33 -6.73 -14.50
C ALA A 15 14.58 -7.50 -14.06
N ASP A 16 14.72 -7.88 -12.79
CA ASP A 16 15.80 -8.78 -12.45
C ASP A 16 15.34 -10.23 -12.61
N GLY A 17 15.79 -10.87 -13.66
CA GLY A 17 15.48 -12.25 -14.01
C GLY A 17 16.10 -13.29 -13.06
N THR A 18 16.40 -12.96 -11.82
CA THR A 18 16.98 -13.85 -10.84
C THR A 18 15.94 -14.28 -9.80
N MET A 19 15.48 -15.51 -9.97
CA MET A 19 14.70 -16.26 -8.98
C MET A 19 13.19 -15.98 -8.94
N GLY A 20 12.43 -16.65 -9.79
CA GLY A 20 11.01 -16.96 -9.56
C GLY A 20 10.14 -15.76 -9.19
N VAL A 21 10.40 -14.63 -9.78
CA VAL A 21 9.77 -13.36 -9.46
C VAL A 21 8.31 -13.42 -9.87
N ASP A 22 7.44 -13.15 -8.93
CA ASP A 22 6.02 -12.91 -9.18
C ASP A 22 5.88 -11.87 -10.28
N ARG A 23 5.14 -12.22 -11.34
CA ARG A 23 4.88 -11.32 -12.48
C ARG A 23 4.11 -10.04 -12.11
N TYR A 24 3.87 -9.81 -10.84
CA TYR A 24 3.13 -8.70 -10.25
C TYR A 24 3.98 -7.78 -9.37
N HIS A 25 5.31 -7.92 -9.40
CA HIS A 25 6.19 -6.98 -8.72
C HIS A 25 6.27 -5.69 -9.53
N TYR A 26 5.36 -4.77 -9.25
CA TYR A 26 5.45 -3.42 -9.74
C TYR A 26 6.35 -2.59 -8.82
N ALA A 27 7.07 -1.66 -9.40
CA ALA A 27 7.87 -0.67 -8.68
C ALA A 27 7.67 0.70 -9.32
N VAL A 28 7.78 1.73 -8.53
CA VAL A 28 7.65 3.12 -8.99
C VAL A 28 9.02 3.76 -9.05
N TYR A 29 9.36 4.36 -10.18
CA TYR A 29 10.66 4.97 -10.43
C TYR A 29 10.54 6.46 -10.73
N ALA A 30 11.48 7.26 -10.21
CA ALA A 30 11.60 8.68 -10.54
C ALA A 30 12.02 8.85 -12.02
N LYS A 31 11.31 9.68 -12.78
CA LYS A 31 11.62 10.01 -14.18
C LYS A 31 12.58 11.19 -14.31
N ARG A 32 12.68 12.00 -13.31
CA ARG A 32 13.59 13.14 -13.15
C ARG A 32 14.03 13.21 -11.70
N ASP A 33 14.92 14.09 -11.37
CA ASP A 33 15.25 14.38 -9.99
C ASP A 33 14.03 14.98 -9.29
N LEU A 34 13.77 14.50 -8.08
CA LEU A 34 12.63 14.88 -7.26
C LEU A 34 13.14 15.54 -5.98
N ALA A 35 12.69 16.76 -5.73
CA ALA A 35 12.89 17.43 -4.45
C ALA A 35 11.82 16.98 -3.44
N VAL A 36 12.09 17.22 -2.16
CA VAL A 36 11.09 17.08 -1.08
C VAL A 36 9.86 17.92 -1.43
N ASP A 37 8.69 17.51 -1.00
CA ASP A 37 7.37 18.09 -1.26
C ASP A 37 6.90 18.05 -2.72
N THR A 38 7.65 17.41 -3.63
CA THR A 38 7.20 17.21 -5.00
C THR A 38 5.98 16.26 -5.02
N PRO A 39 4.82 16.68 -5.55
CA PRO A 39 3.67 15.79 -5.66
C PRO A 39 3.91 14.72 -6.73
N VAL A 40 3.78 13.45 -6.33
CA VAL A 40 3.90 12.28 -7.22
C VAL A 40 2.53 11.86 -7.77
N VAL A 41 1.50 11.96 -6.93
CA VAL A 41 0.10 11.79 -7.29
C VAL A 41 -0.69 12.91 -6.62
N THR A 42 -1.26 13.80 -7.41
CA THR A 42 -1.84 15.05 -6.93
C THR A 42 -3.22 14.90 -6.29
N ALA A 43 -3.97 13.86 -6.61
CA ALA A 43 -5.27 13.63 -5.98
C ALA A 43 -5.75 12.19 -6.19
N ILE A 44 -6.00 11.50 -5.10
CA ILE A 44 -6.73 10.23 -5.05
C ILE A 44 -7.99 10.48 -4.23
N PRO A 45 -9.18 10.63 -4.85
CA PRO A 45 -10.40 10.85 -4.07
C PRO A 45 -10.64 9.68 -3.11
N LYS A 46 -10.91 9.95 -1.83
CA LYS A 46 -11.24 8.91 -0.84
C LYS A 46 -12.40 8.02 -1.32
N ALA A 47 -13.31 8.57 -2.12
CA ALA A 47 -14.37 7.79 -2.76
C ALA A 47 -13.88 6.79 -3.82
N ALA A 48 -12.65 6.90 -4.33
CA ALA A 48 -12.05 5.92 -5.24
C ALA A 48 -11.31 4.80 -4.51
N CYS A 49 -11.00 4.98 -3.23
CA CYS A 49 -10.41 3.96 -2.38
C CYS A 49 -11.46 2.91 -2.02
N LEU A 50 -11.03 1.66 -1.83
CA LEU A 50 -11.92 0.58 -1.38
C LEU A 50 -11.86 0.47 0.14
N SER A 51 -12.91 0.90 0.80
CA SER A 51 -13.11 0.78 2.24
C SER A 51 -14.47 0.14 2.57
N ALA A 52 -14.71 -0.14 3.83
CA ALA A 52 -16.02 -0.57 4.30
C ALA A 52 -17.14 0.45 4.01
N ARG A 53 -16.79 1.74 3.80
CA ARG A 53 -17.76 2.81 3.53
C ARG A 53 -17.98 3.11 2.05
N THR A 54 -17.04 2.74 1.21
CA THR A 54 -17.11 3.02 -0.23
C THR A 54 -17.52 1.82 -1.06
N CYS A 55 -17.47 0.60 -0.50
CA CYS A 55 -17.83 -0.63 -1.18
C CYS A 55 -19.33 -0.69 -1.52
N SER A 56 -19.71 -1.58 -2.42
CA SER A 56 -21.10 -1.75 -2.88
C SER A 56 -22.07 -2.21 -1.79
N VAL A 57 -21.55 -2.79 -0.70
CA VAL A 57 -22.34 -3.29 0.44
C VAL A 57 -22.13 -2.45 1.72
N ALA A 58 -21.69 -1.19 1.60
CA ALA A 58 -21.40 -0.31 2.73
C ALA A 58 -22.58 -0.19 3.69
N GLU A 59 -23.81 0.01 3.19
CA GLU A 59 -25.00 0.10 4.03
C GLU A 59 -25.32 -1.21 4.75
N THR A 60 -25.04 -2.35 4.11
CA THR A 60 -25.19 -3.68 4.72
C THR A 60 -24.20 -3.88 5.87
N LEU A 61 -22.92 -3.54 5.67
CA LEU A 61 -21.89 -3.63 6.71
C LEU A 61 -22.22 -2.71 7.89
N LYS A 62 -22.65 -1.48 7.60
CA LYS A 62 -23.10 -0.53 8.63
C LYS A 62 -24.32 -1.04 9.42
N ALA A 63 -25.32 -1.60 8.73
CA ALA A 63 -26.51 -2.18 9.40
C ALA A 63 -26.13 -3.37 10.29
N ALA A 64 -25.17 -4.18 9.87
CA ALA A 64 -24.62 -5.29 10.65
C ALA A 64 -23.66 -4.82 11.78
N ARG A 65 -23.35 -3.52 11.88
CA ARG A 65 -22.41 -2.92 12.85
C ARG A 65 -21.00 -3.49 12.76
N LEU A 66 -20.59 -3.87 11.57
CA LEU A 66 -19.23 -4.30 11.29
C LEU A 66 -18.34 -3.07 11.05
N GLY A 67 -17.12 -3.10 11.60
CA GLY A 67 -16.15 -2.00 11.51
C GLY A 67 -14.71 -2.50 11.49
N GLY A 68 -13.76 -1.56 11.37
CA GLY A 68 -12.31 -1.84 11.36
C GLY A 68 -11.88 -2.77 10.25
N GLY A 69 -10.77 -3.49 10.48
CA GLY A 69 -10.19 -4.43 9.54
C GLY A 69 -11.14 -5.56 9.11
N LEU A 70 -11.99 -6.05 10.03
CA LEU A 70 -13.02 -7.07 9.70
C LEU A 70 -13.95 -6.58 8.58
N ALA A 71 -14.46 -5.35 8.70
CA ALA A 71 -15.35 -4.80 7.67
C ALA A 71 -14.63 -4.57 6.34
N LEU A 72 -13.37 -4.16 6.36
CA LEU A 72 -12.55 -4.03 5.16
C LEU A 72 -12.33 -5.40 4.50
N ASN A 73 -12.00 -6.44 5.27
CA ASN A 73 -11.83 -7.80 4.75
C ASN A 73 -13.09 -8.29 4.03
N ILE A 74 -14.26 -8.06 4.64
CA ILE A 74 -15.56 -8.43 4.05
C ILE A 74 -15.87 -7.57 2.81
N ALA A 75 -15.53 -6.28 2.83
CA ALA A 75 -15.69 -5.42 1.65
C ALA A 75 -14.85 -5.91 0.47
N ILE A 76 -13.58 -6.25 0.70
CA ILE A 76 -12.68 -6.82 -0.33
C ILE A 76 -13.22 -8.17 -0.83
N LEU A 77 -13.61 -9.05 0.07
CA LEU A 77 -14.20 -10.36 -0.24
C LEU A 77 -15.40 -10.20 -1.18
N HIS A 78 -16.34 -9.30 -0.81
CA HIS A 78 -17.54 -9.07 -1.60
C HIS A 78 -17.21 -8.47 -2.97
N GLU A 79 -16.42 -7.39 -3.03
CA GLU A 79 -16.06 -6.73 -4.27
C GLU A 79 -15.31 -7.65 -5.24
N ARG A 80 -14.40 -8.50 -4.74
CA ARG A 80 -13.74 -9.52 -5.56
C ARG A 80 -14.73 -10.56 -6.10
N SER A 81 -15.76 -10.93 -5.34
CA SER A 81 -16.78 -11.87 -5.78
C SER A 81 -17.65 -11.34 -6.94
N LEU A 82 -17.74 -10.03 -7.09
CA LEU A 82 -18.44 -9.38 -8.20
C LEU A 82 -17.70 -9.49 -9.54
N GLY A 83 -16.38 -9.77 -9.52
CA GLY A 83 -15.54 -9.83 -10.72
C GLY A 83 -15.61 -8.52 -11.52
N GLU A 84 -15.89 -8.59 -12.82
CA GLU A 84 -15.98 -7.42 -13.72
C GLU A 84 -17.09 -6.42 -13.35
N ARG A 85 -18.04 -6.82 -12.52
CA ARG A 85 -19.11 -5.92 -12.03
C ARG A 85 -18.64 -4.99 -10.91
N SER A 86 -17.53 -5.29 -10.24
CA SER A 86 -16.94 -4.40 -9.25
C SER A 86 -16.38 -3.17 -9.94
N ARG A 87 -16.58 -2.01 -9.32
CA ARG A 87 -15.95 -0.76 -9.80
C ARG A 87 -14.42 -0.79 -9.65
N TRP A 88 -13.88 -1.66 -8.81
CA TRP A 88 -12.45 -1.89 -8.61
C TRP A 88 -11.90 -3.07 -9.42
N ALA A 89 -12.65 -3.65 -10.36
CA ALA A 89 -12.22 -4.79 -11.18
C ALA A 89 -10.85 -4.54 -11.84
N GLY A 90 -10.62 -3.33 -12.40
CA GLY A 90 -9.35 -2.95 -13.00
C GLY A 90 -8.20 -2.87 -11.99
N TYR A 91 -8.48 -2.45 -10.75
CA TYR A 91 -7.50 -2.44 -9.67
C TYR A 91 -7.17 -3.87 -9.22
N PHE A 92 -8.17 -4.70 -8.99
CA PHE A 92 -7.95 -6.11 -8.64
C PHE A 92 -7.16 -6.90 -9.70
N ALA A 93 -7.23 -6.49 -10.96
CA ALA A 93 -6.50 -7.14 -12.05
C ALA A 93 -4.96 -6.93 -11.98
N VAL A 94 -4.50 -5.91 -11.26
CA VAL A 94 -3.06 -5.63 -11.03
C VAL A 94 -2.56 -6.13 -9.68
N LEU A 95 -3.45 -6.56 -8.80
CA LEU A 95 -3.09 -7.19 -7.54
C LEU A 95 -2.76 -8.68 -7.71
N PRO A 96 -2.01 -9.29 -6.78
CA PRO A 96 -1.72 -10.72 -6.82
C PRO A 96 -2.99 -11.55 -6.97
N ALA A 97 -2.98 -12.48 -7.91
CA ALA A 97 -4.10 -13.36 -8.17
C ALA A 97 -4.26 -14.42 -7.07
N LYS A 98 -5.43 -15.07 -7.09
CA LYS A 98 -5.70 -16.19 -6.19
C LYS A 98 -4.60 -17.27 -6.32
N GLY A 99 -4.06 -17.70 -5.17
CA GLY A 99 -3.03 -18.72 -5.09
C GLY A 99 -1.59 -18.26 -5.38
N GLU A 100 -1.38 -16.98 -5.71
CA GLU A 100 -0.03 -16.42 -5.91
C GLU A 100 0.62 -15.92 -4.60
N ARG A 101 -0.09 -16.02 -3.48
CA ARG A 101 0.42 -15.61 -2.18
C ARG A 101 1.19 -16.73 -1.50
N THR A 102 2.39 -16.40 -1.02
CA THR A 102 3.32 -17.33 -0.39
C THR A 102 3.34 -17.24 1.13
N LEU A 103 2.41 -16.49 1.73
CA LEU A 103 2.35 -16.29 3.18
C LEU A 103 2.10 -17.61 3.91
N PRO A 104 2.68 -17.81 5.11
CA PRO A 104 2.53 -19.05 5.89
C PRO A 104 1.08 -19.47 6.16
N MET A 105 0.15 -18.53 6.24
CA MET A 105 -1.28 -18.82 6.41
C MET A 105 -1.89 -19.65 5.27
N PHE A 106 -1.24 -19.70 4.08
CA PHE A 106 -1.66 -20.49 2.92
C PHE A 106 -0.81 -21.75 2.73
N TRP A 107 0.13 -22.02 3.62
CA TRP A 107 1.02 -23.15 3.52
C TRP A 107 0.30 -24.47 3.84
N THR A 108 0.75 -25.52 3.18
CA THR A 108 0.35 -26.88 3.54
C THR A 108 0.89 -27.28 4.91
N GLU A 109 0.27 -28.25 5.56
CA GLU A 109 0.74 -28.76 6.84
C GLU A 109 2.22 -29.17 6.81
N GLN A 110 2.68 -29.77 5.71
CA GLN A 110 4.09 -30.15 5.53
C GLN A 110 5.02 -28.93 5.50
N GLN A 111 4.60 -27.83 4.88
CA GLN A 111 5.37 -26.57 4.88
C GLN A 111 5.36 -25.93 6.26
N LEU A 112 4.23 -25.91 6.97
CA LEU A 112 4.13 -25.41 8.34
C LEU A 112 5.02 -26.18 9.32
N GLN A 113 5.26 -27.45 9.10
CA GLN A 113 6.20 -28.23 9.94
C GLN A 113 7.63 -27.68 9.89
N THR A 114 8.02 -26.97 8.83
CA THR A 114 9.34 -26.30 8.76
C THR A 114 9.50 -25.15 9.76
N LEU A 115 8.37 -24.63 10.28
CA LEU A 115 8.34 -23.59 11.33
C LEU A 115 8.35 -24.17 12.74
N GLN A 116 8.42 -25.50 12.89
CA GLN A 116 8.40 -26.15 14.20
C GLN A 116 9.55 -25.68 15.07
N GLY A 117 9.24 -25.28 16.30
CA GLY A 117 10.23 -24.75 17.25
C GLY A 117 10.42 -23.23 17.16
N THR A 118 9.66 -22.53 16.31
CA THR A 118 9.58 -21.08 16.27
C THR A 118 8.23 -20.58 16.79
N ASP A 119 8.18 -19.33 17.30
CA ASP A 119 6.92 -18.70 17.71
C ASP A 119 6.00 -18.44 16.52
N LEU A 120 6.57 -18.33 15.30
CA LEU A 120 5.81 -18.04 14.09
C LEU A 120 4.75 -19.11 13.80
N LEU A 121 5.05 -20.40 14.04
CA LEU A 121 4.07 -21.47 13.85
C LEU A 121 2.81 -21.23 14.68
N LYS A 122 2.99 -20.82 15.94
CA LYS A 122 1.86 -20.51 16.82
C LYS A 122 1.05 -19.33 16.30
N HIS A 123 1.72 -18.22 15.96
CA HIS A 123 1.04 -17.03 15.41
C HIS A 123 0.24 -17.35 14.16
N VAL A 124 0.83 -18.05 13.19
CA VAL A 124 0.13 -18.43 11.95
C VAL A 124 -1.10 -19.31 12.23
N THR A 125 -1.00 -20.22 13.22
CA THR A 125 -2.11 -21.11 13.57
C THR A 125 -3.23 -20.35 14.28
N ASP A 126 -2.86 -19.46 15.20
CA ASP A 126 -3.82 -18.63 15.94
C ASP A 126 -4.53 -17.67 14.98
N ASP A 127 -3.81 -17.00 14.08
CA ASP A 127 -4.38 -16.11 13.06
C ASP A 127 -5.34 -16.85 12.13
N ALA A 128 -4.95 -18.03 11.64
CA ALA A 128 -5.82 -18.83 10.79
C ALA A 128 -7.11 -19.27 11.52
N THR A 129 -7.02 -19.54 12.83
CA THR A 129 -8.18 -19.88 13.66
C THR A 129 -9.08 -18.67 13.82
N CYS A 130 -8.54 -17.51 14.21
CA CYS A 130 -9.31 -16.27 14.32
C CYS A 130 -10.00 -15.90 13.01
N MET A 131 -9.32 -16.02 11.87
CA MET A 131 -9.93 -15.74 10.57
C MET A 131 -11.06 -16.71 10.22
N ALA A 132 -10.94 -17.99 10.61
CA ALA A 132 -12.00 -18.96 10.41
C ALA A 132 -13.23 -18.68 11.28
N GLU A 133 -13.01 -18.29 12.53
CA GLU A 133 -14.06 -17.86 13.46
C GLU A 133 -14.77 -16.60 12.97
N ASP A 134 -14.01 -15.57 12.58
CA ASP A 134 -14.53 -14.32 12.01
C ASP A 134 -15.38 -14.58 10.77
N PHE A 135 -14.90 -15.42 9.86
CA PHE A 135 -15.64 -15.79 8.65
C PHE A 135 -16.93 -16.54 8.98
N GLN A 136 -16.87 -17.52 9.89
CA GLN A 136 -18.03 -18.30 10.26
C GLN A 136 -19.08 -17.43 10.94
N GLU A 137 -18.69 -16.63 11.94
CA GLU A 137 -19.61 -15.84 12.74
C GLU A 137 -20.21 -14.67 11.92
N ASN A 138 -19.37 -13.89 11.24
CA ASN A 138 -19.80 -12.65 10.62
C ASN A 138 -20.33 -12.85 9.19
N VAL A 139 -19.73 -13.75 8.41
CA VAL A 139 -20.15 -13.96 7.02
C VAL A 139 -21.19 -15.05 6.93
N VAL A 140 -20.91 -16.26 7.44
CA VAL A 140 -21.81 -17.43 7.25
C VAL A 140 -23.06 -17.31 8.11
N ASP A 141 -22.88 -17.16 9.43
CA ASP A 141 -23.99 -17.13 10.39
C ASP A 141 -24.61 -15.73 10.50
N GLY A 142 -23.85 -14.67 10.18
CA GLY A 142 -24.27 -13.27 10.21
C GLY A 142 -24.88 -12.81 8.88
N LEU A 143 -24.03 -12.41 7.93
CA LEU A 143 -24.45 -11.72 6.70
C LEU A 143 -25.23 -12.63 5.74
N CYS A 144 -24.82 -13.89 5.56
CA CYS A 144 -25.55 -14.83 4.69
C CYS A 144 -26.97 -15.09 5.18
N VAL A 145 -27.22 -15.00 6.51
CA VAL A 145 -28.53 -15.20 7.09
C VAL A 145 -29.36 -13.91 7.05
N SER A 146 -28.75 -12.79 7.44
CA SER A 146 -29.46 -11.50 7.58
C SER A 146 -29.60 -10.74 6.25
N HIS A 147 -28.63 -10.88 5.32
CA HIS A 147 -28.56 -10.18 4.05
C HIS A 147 -28.29 -11.11 2.86
N PRO A 148 -29.11 -12.17 2.64
CA PRO A 148 -28.85 -13.21 1.62
C PRO A 148 -28.88 -12.71 0.17
N ARG A 149 -29.31 -11.48 -0.08
CA ARG A 149 -29.24 -10.86 -1.43
C ARG A 149 -27.84 -10.40 -1.76
N ASP A 150 -27.16 -9.79 -0.80
CA ASP A 150 -25.82 -9.26 -0.95
C ASP A 150 -24.77 -10.36 -0.68
N PHE A 151 -25.08 -11.27 0.24
CA PHE A 151 -24.26 -12.40 0.64
C PHE A 151 -25.00 -13.72 0.45
N PRO A 152 -25.18 -14.21 -0.81
CA PRO A 152 -25.83 -15.48 -1.05
C PRO A 152 -25.06 -16.63 -0.38
N PRO A 153 -25.75 -17.54 0.33
CA PRO A 153 -25.10 -18.68 0.97
C PRO A 153 -24.26 -19.52 -0.01
N GLY A 154 -23.05 -19.87 0.40
CA GLY A 154 -22.13 -20.68 -0.41
C GLY A 154 -21.38 -19.91 -1.51
N THR A 155 -21.58 -18.61 -1.67
CA THR A 155 -20.84 -17.79 -2.64
C THR A 155 -19.45 -17.43 -2.16
N HIS A 156 -19.31 -17.18 -0.86
CA HIS A 156 -18.05 -16.80 -0.24
C HIS A 156 -17.42 -18.01 0.46
N THR A 157 -16.10 -18.12 0.37
CA THR A 157 -15.33 -19.21 1.00
C THR A 157 -14.35 -18.67 2.00
N LEU A 158 -13.98 -19.47 3.01
CA LEU A 158 -12.94 -19.10 3.97
C LEU A 158 -11.64 -18.75 3.27
N GLU A 159 -11.23 -19.51 2.26
CA GLU A 159 -10.02 -19.24 1.49
C GLU A 159 -10.06 -17.84 0.84
N ALA A 160 -11.18 -17.46 0.23
CA ALA A 160 -11.35 -16.13 -0.36
C ALA A 160 -11.36 -15.02 0.70
N TYR A 161 -11.87 -15.29 1.90
CA TYR A 161 -11.82 -14.37 3.04
C TYR A 161 -10.37 -14.17 3.53
N MET A 162 -9.63 -15.25 3.72
CA MET A 162 -8.21 -15.19 4.08
C MET A 162 -7.38 -14.43 3.04
N GLU A 163 -7.66 -14.64 1.74
CA GLU A 163 -7.02 -13.86 0.67
C GLU A 163 -7.37 -12.36 0.77
N ALA A 164 -8.61 -12.01 1.10
CA ALA A 164 -9.03 -10.63 1.30
C ALA A 164 -8.32 -9.99 2.51
N ALA A 165 -8.27 -10.70 3.64
CA ALA A 165 -7.57 -10.27 4.84
C ALA A 165 -6.08 -10.06 4.60
N SER A 166 -5.45 -10.97 3.85
CA SER A 166 -4.04 -10.84 3.46
C SER A 166 -3.79 -9.64 2.54
N LEU A 167 -4.74 -9.26 1.67
CA LEU A 167 -4.65 -8.04 0.87
C LEU A 167 -4.74 -6.80 1.76
N ALA A 168 -5.69 -6.77 2.68
CA ALA A 168 -5.84 -5.68 3.62
C ALA A 168 -4.57 -5.50 4.46
N ALA A 169 -4.09 -6.56 5.10
CA ALA A 169 -2.90 -6.52 5.96
C ALA A 169 -1.63 -6.04 5.25
N SER A 170 -1.51 -6.26 3.94
CA SER A 170 -0.31 -5.90 3.18
C SER A 170 -0.42 -4.60 2.39
N ARG A 171 -1.61 -3.98 2.26
CA ARG A 171 -1.85 -2.88 1.32
C ARG A 171 -2.84 -1.82 1.80
N ALA A 172 -3.44 -1.99 2.98
CA ALA A 172 -4.37 -1.00 3.49
C ALA A 172 -3.64 0.18 4.11
N PHE A 173 -4.22 1.35 3.95
CA PHE A 173 -3.81 2.61 4.56
C PHE A 173 -4.96 3.14 5.41
N PHE A 174 -4.64 3.77 6.51
CA PHE A 174 -5.61 4.57 7.23
C PHE A 174 -5.80 5.90 6.50
N ILE A 175 -7.02 6.19 6.06
CA ILE A 175 -7.33 7.37 5.24
C ILE A 175 -8.27 8.36 5.96
N GLY A 176 -8.16 8.40 7.27
CA GLY A 176 -8.93 9.28 8.16
C GLY A 176 -10.15 8.60 8.77
N ASP A 177 -10.65 9.16 9.86
CA ASP A 177 -11.71 8.58 10.72
C ASP A 177 -13.01 8.27 9.98
N GLU A 178 -13.34 9.06 8.98
CA GLU A 178 -14.55 8.85 8.18
C GLU A 178 -14.53 7.57 7.37
N CYS A 179 -13.39 7.21 6.81
CA CYS A 179 -13.23 6.05 5.92
C CYS A 179 -12.58 4.86 6.62
N GLY A 180 -11.75 5.12 7.63
CA GLY A 180 -10.94 4.11 8.29
C GLY A 180 -9.85 3.55 7.36
N GLU A 181 -9.55 2.26 7.52
CA GLU A 181 -8.62 1.56 6.62
C GLU A 181 -9.24 1.32 5.24
N ALA A 182 -8.40 1.46 4.21
CA ALA A 182 -8.81 1.28 2.83
C ALA A 182 -7.65 0.77 1.95
N LEU A 183 -7.98 0.04 0.90
CA LEU A 183 -7.06 -0.15 -0.21
C LEU A 183 -7.06 1.12 -1.06
N VAL A 184 -5.88 1.72 -1.23
CA VAL A 184 -5.68 2.98 -1.95
C VAL A 184 -4.98 2.69 -3.27
N PRO A 185 -5.71 2.70 -4.41
CA PRO A 185 -5.10 2.49 -5.72
C PRO A 185 -3.99 3.52 -5.96
N TRP A 186 -2.85 3.09 -6.44
CA TRP A 186 -1.58 3.81 -6.60
C TRP A 186 -0.68 3.81 -5.37
N ALA A 187 -1.18 4.09 -4.18
CA ALA A 187 -0.36 4.14 -2.97
C ALA A 187 0.30 2.78 -2.69
N ASP A 188 -0.40 1.69 -2.96
CA ASP A 188 0.08 0.32 -2.79
C ASP A 188 1.01 -0.19 -3.91
N MET A 189 1.36 0.67 -4.87
CA MET A 189 2.36 0.36 -5.91
C MET A 189 3.79 0.65 -5.48
N PHE A 190 3.98 1.45 -4.44
CA PHE A 190 5.29 1.69 -3.85
C PHE A 190 5.69 0.50 -2.99
N ASN A 191 6.92 0.02 -3.17
CA ASN A 191 7.45 -1.04 -2.32
C ASN A 191 7.81 -0.50 -0.94
N HIS A 192 7.77 -1.38 0.07
CA HIS A 192 8.18 -1.03 1.42
C HIS A 192 9.69 -1.00 1.58
N LYS A 193 10.20 0.00 2.30
CA LYS A 193 11.58 0.04 2.75
C LYS A 193 11.66 0.69 4.13
N THR A 194 12.04 -0.08 5.13
CA THR A 194 12.29 0.42 6.49
C THR A 194 13.44 1.43 6.46
N ASP A 195 13.27 2.56 7.14
CA ASP A 195 14.26 3.65 7.25
C ASP A 195 14.80 4.19 5.91
N GLY A 196 13.99 4.13 4.86
CA GLY A 196 14.44 4.55 3.51
C GLY A 196 13.29 4.91 2.60
N GLU A 197 12.22 5.43 3.12
CA GLU A 197 11.07 5.92 2.37
C GLU A 197 11.40 7.19 1.58
N HIS A 198 10.71 7.32 0.46
CA HIS A 198 10.83 8.48 -0.42
C HIS A 198 9.51 9.21 -0.56
N VAL A 199 8.39 8.56 -0.21
CA VAL A 199 7.06 9.13 -0.40
C VAL A 199 6.15 8.86 0.78
N HIS A 200 5.27 9.83 1.07
CA HIS A 200 4.17 9.69 2.03
C HIS A 200 2.82 9.85 1.35
N VAL A 201 1.80 9.21 1.95
CA VAL A 201 0.40 9.35 1.57
C VAL A 201 -0.29 10.20 2.63
N LEU A 202 -0.68 11.41 2.28
CA LEU A 202 -1.34 12.35 3.18
C LEU A 202 -2.76 12.67 2.73
N GLY A 203 -3.63 13.04 3.66
CA GLY A 203 -4.91 13.68 3.35
C GLY A 203 -4.66 15.11 2.85
N ALA A 204 -5.40 15.53 1.83
CA ALA A 204 -5.31 16.90 1.33
C ALA A 204 -5.76 17.96 2.36
N ASP A 205 -6.47 17.54 3.39
CA ASP A 205 -6.97 18.37 4.47
C ASP A 205 -6.08 18.30 5.74
N ASP A 206 -5.03 17.48 5.73
CA ASP A 206 -4.10 17.31 6.85
C ASP A 206 -2.94 18.31 6.71
N GLU A 207 -3.17 19.57 7.09
CA GLU A 207 -2.18 20.65 6.97
C GLU A 207 -1.03 20.57 7.99
N ASP A 208 -1.06 19.66 8.99
CA ASP A 208 -0.10 19.66 10.13
C ASP A 208 0.31 18.25 10.60
N ALA A 209 0.68 17.32 9.72
CA ALA A 209 1.13 16.00 10.14
C ALA A 209 2.66 15.85 10.37
N ASP A 210 3.42 16.96 10.37
CA ASP A 210 4.89 16.94 10.48
C ASP A 210 5.47 17.16 11.90
N GLU A 211 4.68 17.08 12.97
CA GLU A 211 5.17 17.23 14.35
C GLU A 211 4.90 16.02 15.25
N ASP A 212 5.19 14.80 14.82
CA ASP A 212 5.45 13.71 15.77
C ASP A 212 6.98 13.50 15.85
N GLU A 213 7.60 14.31 16.71
CA GLU A 213 8.97 14.12 17.18
C GLU A 213 9.11 12.72 17.79
N HIS A 214 9.82 11.85 17.10
CA HIS A 214 10.44 10.69 17.73
C HIS A 214 11.48 11.21 18.75
N GLU A 215 11.09 11.35 20.01
CA GLU A 215 12.04 11.39 21.10
C GLU A 215 12.76 10.03 21.16
N VAL A 216 13.91 9.98 20.51
CA VAL A 216 14.89 8.92 20.69
C VAL A 216 15.73 9.31 21.89
N ASP A 217 15.45 8.71 23.02
CA ASP A 217 16.39 8.69 24.15
C ASP A 217 17.70 8.00 23.70
N GLY A 218 18.64 8.81 23.27
CA GLY A 218 19.98 8.40 22.88
C GLY A 218 20.96 8.63 24.02
N GLU A 219 21.38 7.57 24.68
CA GLU A 219 22.57 7.61 25.54
C GLU A 219 23.81 7.85 24.69
N GLU A 220 24.55 8.92 25.04
CA GLU A 220 25.83 9.30 24.46
C GLU A 220 26.92 8.26 24.83
N GLU A 221 27.53 7.63 23.84
CA GLU A 221 28.90 7.16 23.98
C GLU A 221 29.81 7.86 22.97
N THR A 222 30.66 8.72 23.53
CA THR A 222 31.73 9.43 22.83
C THR A 222 32.88 8.48 22.49
N SER A 223 33.29 8.44 21.24
CA SER A 223 34.64 8.02 20.86
C SER A 223 35.22 8.91 19.78
N GLU A 224 36.25 9.64 20.19
CA GLU A 224 37.15 10.44 19.34
C GLU A 224 37.98 9.51 18.43
N SER A 225 38.14 9.86 17.17
CA SER A 225 39.35 9.55 16.37
C SER A 225 39.48 10.46 15.15
N GLU A 226 40.43 11.20 15.21
CA GLU A 226 41.46 11.89 14.44
C GLU A 226 41.36 11.87 12.88
N GLU A 227 41.70 13.04 12.37
CA GLU A 227 41.84 13.57 11.02
C GLU A 227 42.82 12.78 10.14
N GLU A 228 42.54 12.74 8.83
CA GLU A 228 43.57 12.91 7.77
C GLU A 228 42.96 13.55 6.52
N GLU A 229 43.49 14.74 6.22
CA GLU A 229 43.29 15.47 4.98
C GLU A 229 44.04 14.78 3.82
N SER A 230 43.45 14.73 2.65
CA SER A 230 44.21 14.66 1.38
C SER A 230 43.50 15.45 0.29
N GLU A 231 44.09 16.60 -0.07
CA GLU A 231 43.77 17.40 -1.23
C GLU A 231 44.27 16.67 -2.49
N GLU A 232 43.41 16.50 -3.48
CA GLU A 232 43.86 16.33 -4.89
C GLU A 232 42.99 17.24 -5.78
N GLU A 233 43.70 18.23 -6.35
CA GLU A 233 43.21 19.09 -7.41
C GLU A 233 43.17 18.29 -8.72
N GLY A 234 42.03 18.31 -9.39
CA GLY A 234 41.84 17.79 -10.75
C GLY A 234 41.00 18.75 -11.57
N GLU A 235 41.68 19.57 -12.38
CA GLU A 235 41.08 20.35 -13.47
C GLU A 235 40.48 19.39 -14.52
N SER A 236 39.22 19.58 -14.93
CA SER A 236 38.73 19.09 -16.21
C SER A 236 37.61 19.98 -16.76
N GLU A 237 37.93 20.46 -17.90
CA GLU A 237 37.27 21.19 -18.98
C GLU A 237 35.74 21.18 -19.01
N GLU A 238 35.18 22.41 -19.06
CA GLU A 238 33.78 22.73 -19.27
C GLU A 238 33.43 22.46 -20.76
N GLU A 239 32.63 21.43 -21.03
CA GLU A 239 31.85 21.36 -22.28
C GLU A 239 30.47 21.93 -21.99
N GLU A 240 30.23 23.16 -22.48
CA GLU A 240 28.90 23.77 -22.52
C GLU A 240 28.01 22.97 -23.50
N ALA A 241 27.12 22.15 -22.95
CA ALA A 241 25.97 21.61 -23.69
C ALA A 241 24.77 22.52 -23.45
N ASP A 242 24.32 23.21 -24.50
CA ASP A 242 23.03 23.91 -24.54
C ASP A 242 21.87 22.93 -24.23
N GLU A 243 21.47 22.84 -22.96
CA GLU A 243 20.21 22.22 -22.56
C GLU A 243 19.11 23.27 -22.69
N GLU A 244 18.26 23.11 -23.71
CA GLU A 244 16.98 23.81 -23.79
C GLU A 244 16.13 23.42 -22.57
N GLU A 245 16.14 24.28 -21.55
CA GLU A 245 15.31 24.21 -20.37
C GLU A 245 13.86 24.43 -20.74
N SER A 246 13.15 23.32 -21.05
CA SER A 246 11.70 23.35 -21.12
C SER A 246 11.13 23.50 -19.72
N THR A 247 10.91 24.73 -19.30
CA THR A 247 10.15 25.06 -18.11
C THR A 247 8.68 24.72 -18.32
N ASP A 248 8.34 23.42 -18.22
CA ASP A 248 6.97 22.98 -17.97
C ASP A 248 6.65 23.34 -16.51
N THR A 249 6.17 24.57 -16.29
CA THR A 249 5.51 24.96 -15.04
C THR A 249 4.20 24.16 -14.98
N GLU A 250 4.24 22.97 -14.38
CA GLU A 250 3.01 22.28 -13.98
C GLU A 250 2.26 23.24 -13.03
N GLU A 251 1.09 23.73 -13.43
CA GLU A 251 0.19 24.45 -12.54
C GLU A 251 -0.07 23.55 -11.33
N ILE A 252 0.35 23.99 -10.14
CA ILE A 252 0.05 23.32 -8.87
C ILE A 252 -1.45 23.50 -8.65
N ILE A 253 -2.24 22.52 -9.11
CA ILE A 253 -3.67 22.47 -8.85
C ILE A 253 -3.83 21.94 -7.43
N GLU A 254 -4.35 22.77 -6.52
CA GLU A 254 -4.68 22.32 -5.16
C GLU A 254 -5.59 21.08 -5.23
N PRO A 255 -5.25 20.01 -4.47
CA PRO A 255 -6.04 18.81 -4.47
C PRO A 255 -7.44 19.10 -3.87
N PRO A 256 -8.52 18.53 -4.43
CA PRO A 256 -9.85 18.69 -3.87
C PRO A 256 -9.91 18.16 -2.44
N SER A 257 -10.62 18.87 -1.55
CA SER A 257 -10.94 18.39 -0.20
C SER A 257 -11.48 16.95 -0.24
N GLY A 258 -11.10 16.13 0.73
CA GLY A 258 -11.43 14.71 0.76
C GLY A 258 -10.64 13.85 -0.23
N SER A 259 -9.51 14.32 -0.71
CA SER A 259 -8.54 13.55 -1.50
C SER A 259 -7.32 13.15 -0.69
N LEU A 260 -6.59 12.16 -1.17
CA LEU A 260 -5.25 11.82 -0.72
C LEU A 260 -4.24 12.33 -1.73
N VAL A 261 -3.07 12.73 -1.25
CA VAL A 261 -1.92 13.15 -2.06
C VAL A 261 -0.75 12.22 -1.74
N ILE A 262 0.05 11.90 -2.73
CA ILE A 262 1.34 11.22 -2.52
C ILE A 262 2.42 12.21 -2.90
N HIS A 263 3.29 12.54 -1.99
CA HIS A 263 4.40 13.44 -2.24
C HIS A 263 5.73 12.89 -1.72
N VAL A 264 6.81 13.51 -2.18
CA VAL A 264 8.18 13.12 -1.85
C VAL A 264 8.53 13.66 -0.47
N CYS A 265 8.90 12.78 0.47
CA CYS A 265 9.41 13.15 1.79
C CYS A 265 10.95 13.10 1.85
N ALA A 266 11.61 12.37 0.95
CA ALA A 266 13.07 12.37 0.80
C ALA A 266 13.46 12.52 -0.66
N ALA A 267 14.42 13.40 -0.96
CA ALA A 267 14.85 13.68 -2.32
C ALA A 267 15.32 12.40 -3.04
N ALA A 268 14.96 12.25 -4.30
CA ALA A 268 15.31 11.09 -5.10
C ALA A 268 15.85 11.49 -6.47
N ALA A 269 16.97 10.88 -6.88
CA ALA A 269 17.55 11.09 -8.20
C ALA A 269 16.76 10.37 -9.29
N LYS A 270 16.86 10.85 -10.53
CA LYS A 270 16.29 10.20 -11.71
C LYS A 270 16.69 8.73 -11.80
N GLY A 271 15.71 7.85 -12.02
CA GLY A 271 15.90 6.42 -12.18
C GLY A 271 15.94 5.64 -10.87
N VAL A 272 15.87 6.30 -9.71
CA VAL A 272 15.78 5.63 -8.41
C VAL A 272 14.37 5.10 -8.19
N GLU A 273 14.25 3.91 -7.60
CA GLU A 273 12.99 3.37 -7.11
C GLU A 273 12.51 4.17 -5.89
N LEU A 274 11.23 4.52 -5.89
CA LEU A 274 10.59 5.23 -4.79
C LEU A 274 9.91 4.23 -3.86
N PHE A 275 10.20 4.35 -2.57
CA PHE A 275 9.68 3.49 -1.53
C PHE A 275 8.74 4.25 -0.60
N ASN A 276 7.80 3.53 0.00
CA ASN A 276 6.97 3.97 1.11
C ASN A 276 7.25 3.10 2.34
N THR A 277 6.91 3.58 3.54
CA THR A 277 6.91 2.79 4.78
C THR A 277 5.46 2.46 5.16
N PHE A 278 5.20 1.18 5.51
CA PHE A 278 3.89 0.68 5.93
C PHE A 278 3.96 0.24 7.38
#